data_b732a450dff4dbaea09b358b163efc36
#
_entry.id   b732a450dff4dbaea09b358b163efc36
#
_cell.length_a   1.000
_cell.length_b   1.000
_cell.length_c   1.000
_cell.angle_alpha   90.00
_cell.angle_beta   90.00
_cell.angle_gamma   90.00
#
_symmetry.space_group_name_H-M   'P 1'
#
loop_
_entity.id
_entity.type
_entity.pdbx_description
1 polymer ?
#
loop_
_entity_poly.entity_id
_entity_poly.type
_entity_poly.pdbx_seq_one_letter_code
_entity_poly.pdbx_strand_id
1 'polypeptide(L)'
;MTRVLPAHVLAAALVIGLAGSDLARPGAGVTVALLAAGALAIALAAPPPARLAYVALLAAGVGCWWGGVRLAELDRSPLRAEVDRAARALVEVTGEPRVGQFGQRLPGRVRRFDGRALSERVQLDLPLGRAPPQGALVSLLAVVRLPRGPSNGFDERAFLRRQGVHVVMRVDEWHVVGHRDGLGGAADRLRRWLRRASAPGLTGERRAVLEGVLLGDDNGLSPSLKTSFRRSGLYHLLAVSGQNVVLLAGGVLGLGVLLGAPRAWGHVGALAAIAAYVLAVGPQASVIRAAVAGAAVSLAWLGALERDPWHVLLIAASVLLAWNPYTLFDPGFQLSFAAVLAIFLVAGRLSKVLEGYPVPRKLAAAVAISAACSLATAPLLWLQFGAVPLLGVAANALVEPAVGPLLGLALVTAAVDPFAPSVAVLLAQANGWIAAYVAGCARLVARVPFAQVQGRGAALAAAGALGVAAYAWRRWWTSSDRPI
;
A
#
# COMPACT_ATOMS: atom_id res chain seq x y z
N MET A 1 0.72 16.51 -24.83
CA MET A 1 -0.66 16.20 -24.34
C MET A 1 -0.93 14.74 -24.69
N THR A 2 -1.06 13.87 -23.70
CA THR A 2 -1.64 12.55 -23.94
C THR A 2 -3.08 12.76 -24.42
N ARG A 3 -3.39 12.30 -25.63
CA ARG A 3 -4.77 12.30 -26.13
C ARG A 3 -5.60 11.53 -25.11
N VAL A 4 -6.67 12.14 -24.59
CA VAL A 4 -7.61 11.44 -23.71
C VAL A 4 -8.31 10.39 -24.57
N LEU A 5 -7.85 9.15 -24.45
CA LEU A 5 -8.44 8.03 -25.18
C LEU A 5 -9.78 7.66 -24.52
N PRO A 6 -10.76 7.13 -25.26
CA PRO A 6 -12.02 6.63 -24.69
C PRO A 6 -11.82 5.71 -23.50
N ALA A 7 -10.76 4.90 -23.52
CA ALA A 7 -10.39 4.00 -22.41
C ALA A 7 -10.12 4.73 -21.08
N HIS A 8 -9.52 5.94 -21.11
CA HIS A 8 -9.31 6.73 -19.87
C HIS A 8 -10.63 7.21 -19.28
N VAL A 9 -11.54 7.67 -20.15
CA VAL A 9 -12.86 8.15 -19.72
C VAL A 9 -13.63 7.03 -19.05
N LEU A 10 -13.62 5.83 -19.64
CA LEU A 10 -14.29 4.65 -19.09
C LEU A 10 -13.67 4.18 -17.78
N ALA A 11 -12.34 4.11 -17.71
CA ALA A 11 -11.64 3.71 -16.49
C ALA A 11 -11.86 4.74 -15.37
N ALA A 12 -11.81 6.04 -15.68
CA ALA A 12 -12.10 7.11 -14.72
C ALA A 12 -13.55 7.04 -14.22
N ALA A 13 -14.51 6.82 -15.11
CA ALA A 13 -15.92 6.68 -14.77
C ALA A 13 -16.16 5.46 -13.85
N LEU A 14 -15.50 4.33 -14.12
CA LEU A 14 -15.55 3.15 -13.26
C LEU A 14 -14.99 3.47 -11.86
N VAL A 15 -13.84 4.14 -11.78
CA VAL A 15 -13.23 4.57 -10.50
C VAL A 15 -14.16 5.50 -9.73
N ILE A 16 -14.79 6.48 -10.42
CA ILE A 16 -15.74 7.40 -9.80
C ILE A 16 -16.96 6.63 -9.26
N GLY A 17 -17.49 5.68 -10.02
CA GLY A 17 -18.59 4.84 -9.57
C GLY A 17 -18.25 4.00 -8.35
N LEU A 18 -17.09 3.33 -8.36
CA LEU A 18 -16.59 2.55 -7.23
C LEU A 18 -16.36 3.43 -5.98
N ALA A 19 -15.77 4.62 -6.16
CA ALA A 19 -15.51 5.56 -5.08
C ALA A 19 -16.82 6.14 -4.50
N GLY A 20 -17.82 6.40 -5.35
CA GLY A 20 -19.13 6.92 -4.97
C GLY A 20 -20.08 5.89 -4.34
N SER A 21 -19.73 4.61 -4.35
CA SER A 21 -20.59 3.51 -3.89
C SER A 21 -20.96 3.58 -2.39
N ASP A 22 -20.17 4.27 -1.55
CA ASP A 22 -20.49 4.50 -0.14
C ASP A 22 -21.56 5.60 0.04
N LEU A 23 -21.62 6.56 -0.89
CA LEU A 23 -22.61 7.65 -0.88
C LEU A 23 -23.96 7.21 -1.46
N ALA A 24 -23.92 6.37 -2.50
CA ALA A 24 -25.10 5.88 -3.19
C ALA A 24 -25.01 4.36 -3.37
N ARG A 25 -25.91 3.63 -2.77
CA ARG A 25 -26.01 2.17 -2.89
C ARG A 25 -27.23 1.80 -3.75
N PRO A 26 -27.17 1.95 -5.09
CA PRO A 26 -28.31 1.66 -5.94
C PRO A 26 -28.66 0.18 -5.83
N GLY A 27 -29.95 -0.11 -5.67
CA GLY A 27 -30.46 -1.48 -5.70
C GLY A 27 -30.22 -2.11 -7.09
N ALA A 28 -30.15 -3.44 -7.16
CA ALA A 28 -29.90 -4.16 -8.40
C ALA A 28 -30.89 -3.76 -9.52
N GLY A 29 -32.16 -3.53 -9.19
CA GLY A 29 -33.17 -3.08 -10.15
C GLY A 29 -32.88 -1.72 -10.78
N VAL A 30 -32.45 -0.75 -9.98
CA VAL A 30 -32.05 0.58 -10.49
C VAL A 30 -30.84 0.47 -11.40
N THR A 31 -29.87 -0.35 -11.03
CA THR A 31 -28.68 -0.57 -11.86
C THR A 31 -29.02 -1.22 -13.19
N VAL A 32 -29.86 -2.26 -13.16
CA VAL A 32 -30.33 -2.94 -14.39
C VAL A 32 -31.12 -1.96 -15.28
N ALA A 33 -31.99 -1.13 -14.70
CA ALA A 33 -32.74 -0.13 -15.43
C ALA A 33 -31.83 0.91 -16.10
N LEU A 34 -30.80 1.40 -15.39
CA LEU A 34 -29.80 2.32 -15.94
C LEU A 34 -28.98 1.67 -17.06
N LEU A 35 -28.57 0.40 -16.89
CA LEU A 35 -27.87 -0.35 -17.92
C LEU A 35 -28.73 -0.55 -19.17
N ALA A 36 -29.99 -0.92 -19.01
CA ALA A 36 -30.93 -1.11 -20.10
C ALA A 36 -31.22 0.22 -20.83
N ALA A 37 -31.47 1.30 -20.10
CA ALA A 37 -31.69 2.63 -20.65
C ALA A 37 -30.46 3.13 -21.44
N GLY A 38 -29.25 2.92 -20.89
CA GLY A 38 -28.01 3.29 -21.57
C GLY A 38 -27.75 2.45 -22.83
N ALA A 39 -27.99 1.14 -22.80
CA ALA A 39 -27.89 0.27 -23.95
C ALA A 39 -28.87 0.69 -25.05
N LEU A 40 -30.12 1.02 -24.68
CA LEU A 40 -31.13 1.52 -25.62
C LEU A 40 -30.72 2.87 -26.23
N ALA A 41 -30.19 3.80 -25.42
CA ALA A 41 -29.70 5.09 -25.91
C ALA A 41 -28.54 4.96 -26.91
N ILE A 42 -27.66 3.98 -26.70
CA ILE A 42 -26.56 3.66 -27.63
C ILE A 42 -27.14 3.07 -28.93
N ALA A 43 -28.12 2.18 -28.83
CA ALA A 43 -28.76 1.53 -29.98
C ALA A 43 -29.56 2.53 -30.87
N LEU A 44 -30.15 3.56 -30.25
CA LEU A 44 -30.94 4.60 -30.92
C LEU A 44 -30.11 5.68 -31.59
N ALA A 45 -28.85 5.39 -31.95
CA ALA A 45 -28.00 6.21 -32.81
C ALA A 45 -27.56 7.61 -32.29
N ALA A 46 -27.19 7.66 -31.00
CA ALA A 46 -26.53 8.84 -30.45
C ALA A 46 -25.22 9.18 -31.23
N PRO A 47 -24.88 10.45 -31.44
CA PRO A 47 -23.61 10.85 -32.08
C PRO A 47 -22.40 10.36 -31.23
N PRO A 48 -21.20 10.17 -31.86
CA PRO A 48 -20.05 9.56 -31.21
C PRO A 48 -19.69 10.12 -29.81
N PRO A 49 -19.69 11.44 -29.55
CA PRO A 49 -19.39 11.97 -28.22
C PRO A 49 -20.47 11.62 -27.20
N ALA A 50 -21.75 11.56 -27.60
CA ALA A 50 -22.84 11.16 -26.72
C ALA A 50 -22.74 9.64 -26.36
N ARG A 51 -22.34 8.80 -27.31
CA ARG A 51 -22.11 7.38 -27.06
C ARG A 51 -21.04 7.19 -25.98
N LEU A 52 -19.92 7.89 -26.06
CA LEU A 52 -18.86 7.82 -25.06
C LEU A 52 -19.38 8.25 -23.67
N ALA A 53 -20.16 9.32 -23.60
CA ALA A 53 -20.75 9.79 -22.35
C ALA A 53 -21.70 8.74 -21.75
N TYR A 54 -22.56 8.12 -22.56
CA TYR A 54 -23.46 7.05 -22.09
C TYR A 54 -22.67 5.82 -21.60
N VAL A 55 -21.65 5.38 -22.33
CA VAL A 55 -20.81 4.25 -21.89
C VAL A 55 -20.06 4.57 -20.61
N ALA A 56 -19.59 5.82 -20.45
CA ALA A 56 -18.97 6.27 -19.20
C ALA A 56 -19.95 6.27 -18.02
N LEU A 57 -21.18 6.73 -18.23
CA LEU A 57 -22.24 6.65 -17.20
C LEU A 57 -22.57 5.20 -16.84
N LEU A 58 -22.62 4.30 -17.81
CA LEU A 58 -22.78 2.87 -17.56
C LEU A 58 -21.63 2.30 -16.77
N ALA A 59 -20.40 2.63 -17.11
CA ALA A 59 -19.21 2.19 -16.37
C ALA A 59 -19.24 2.70 -14.92
N ALA A 60 -19.64 3.94 -14.69
CA ALA A 60 -19.83 4.50 -13.36
C ALA A 60 -20.96 3.77 -12.60
N GLY A 61 -22.08 3.50 -13.26
CA GLY A 61 -23.20 2.75 -12.68
C GLY A 61 -22.81 1.32 -12.27
N VAL A 62 -22.09 0.61 -13.14
CA VAL A 62 -21.52 -0.72 -12.83
C VAL A 62 -20.55 -0.65 -11.65
N GLY A 63 -19.68 0.35 -11.63
CA GLY A 63 -18.74 0.57 -10.53
C GLY A 63 -19.47 0.83 -9.21
N CYS A 64 -20.48 1.68 -9.22
CA CYS A 64 -21.29 2.00 -8.04
C CYS A 64 -22.05 0.77 -7.52
N TRP A 65 -22.68 0.01 -8.40
CA TRP A 65 -23.35 -1.24 -8.06
C TRP A 65 -22.39 -2.26 -7.46
N TRP A 66 -21.29 -2.55 -8.14
CA TRP A 66 -20.29 -3.51 -7.67
C TRP A 66 -19.72 -3.09 -6.30
N GLY A 67 -19.36 -1.82 -6.16
CA GLY A 67 -18.90 -1.25 -4.89
C GLY A 67 -19.95 -1.42 -3.79
N GLY A 68 -21.24 -1.18 -4.09
CA GLY A 68 -22.35 -1.41 -3.16
C GLY A 68 -22.46 -2.87 -2.73
N VAL A 69 -22.33 -3.84 -3.65
CA VAL A 69 -22.32 -5.28 -3.35
C VAL A 69 -21.15 -5.62 -2.41
N ARG A 70 -19.94 -5.10 -2.72
CA ARG A 70 -18.75 -5.32 -1.90
C ARG A 70 -18.90 -4.71 -0.49
N LEU A 71 -19.44 -3.51 -0.40
CA LEU A 71 -19.71 -2.87 0.90
C LEU A 71 -20.74 -3.66 1.71
N ALA A 72 -21.81 -4.15 1.07
CA ALA A 72 -22.79 -4.98 1.75
C ALA A 72 -22.20 -6.30 2.27
N GLU A 73 -21.25 -6.90 1.52
CA GLU A 73 -20.51 -8.09 1.97
C GLU A 73 -19.55 -7.76 3.12
N LEU A 74 -18.82 -6.65 3.03
CA LEU A 74 -17.90 -6.19 4.06
C LEU A 74 -18.63 -5.79 5.36
N ASP A 75 -19.84 -5.23 5.26
CA ASP A 75 -20.64 -4.80 6.40
C ASP A 75 -21.40 -5.96 7.07
N ARG A 76 -21.38 -7.17 6.50
CA ARG A 76 -21.99 -8.36 7.11
C ARG A 76 -21.14 -8.87 8.26
N SER A 77 -21.78 -9.05 9.42
CA SER A 77 -21.13 -9.58 10.62
C SER A 77 -22.08 -10.48 11.41
N PRO A 78 -22.07 -11.79 11.13
CA PRO A 78 -22.81 -12.76 11.95
C PRO A 78 -22.41 -12.75 13.42
N LEU A 79 -21.12 -12.54 13.75
CA LEU A 79 -20.63 -12.50 15.12
C LEU A 79 -21.11 -11.29 15.92
N ARG A 80 -21.68 -10.28 15.27
CA ARG A 80 -22.25 -9.13 15.96
C ARG A 80 -23.46 -9.50 16.83
N ALA A 81 -24.17 -10.55 16.47
CA ALA A 81 -25.26 -11.11 17.28
C ALA A 81 -24.76 -11.88 18.53
N GLU A 82 -23.49 -12.25 18.55
CA GLU A 82 -22.87 -13.03 19.62
C GLU A 82 -22.03 -12.16 20.60
N VAL A 83 -22.25 -10.84 20.57
CA VAL A 83 -21.53 -9.91 21.45
C VAL A 83 -21.83 -10.24 22.91
N ASP A 84 -20.79 -10.12 23.76
CA ASP A 84 -20.75 -10.46 25.17
C ASP A 84 -20.85 -11.97 25.50
N ARG A 85 -20.82 -12.81 24.46
CA ARG A 85 -20.80 -14.26 24.62
C ARG A 85 -19.37 -14.78 24.64
N ALA A 86 -19.08 -15.66 25.59
CA ALA A 86 -17.86 -16.44 25.63
C ALA A 86 -18.08 -17.78 24.91
N ALA A 87 -17.22 -18.10 23.95
CA ALA A 87 -17.29 -19.37 23.24
C ALA A 87 -15.92 -19.83 22.72
N ARG A 88 -15.84 -21.12 22.39
CA ARG A 88 -14.68 -21.67 21.69
C ARG A 88 -14.76 -21.31 20.22
N ALA A 89 -13.63 -20.84 19.68
CA ALA A 89 -13.51 -20.52 18.29
C ALA A 89 -12.24 -21.11 17.67
N LEU A 90 -12.32 -21.47 16.40
CA LEU A 90 -11.21 -21.83 15.57
C LEU A 90 -10.91 -20.64 14.64
N VAL A 91 -9.72 -20.07 14.77
CA VAL A 91 -9.35 -18.82 14.09
C VAL A 91 -8.03 -18.99 13.34
N GLU A 92 -7.99 -18.55 12.09
CA GLU A 92 -6.74 -18.36 11.34
C GLU A 92 -6.14 -17.01 11.69
N VAL A 93 -4.89 -16.98 12.09
CA VAL A 93 -4.13 -15.72 12.24
C VAL A 93 -3.68 -15.24 10.87
N THR A 94 -4.19 -14.09 10.45
CA THR A 94 -3.98 -13.58 9.09
C THR A 94 -2.88 -12.53 8.97
N GLY A 95 -2.31 -12.09 10.10
CA GLY A 95 -1.21 -11.11 10.09
C GLY A 95 -0.37 -11.19 11.36
N GLU A 96 0.67 -10.39 11.40
CA GLU A 96 1.62 -10.32 12.51
C GLU A 96 1.00 -9.69 13.76
N PRO A 97 1.39 -10.13 14.97
CA PRO A 97 0.98 -9.51 16.21
C PRO A 97 1.54 -8.08 16.31
N ARG A 98 0.67 -7.14 16.65
CA ARG A 98 1.06 -5.76 16.96
C ARG A 98 1.04 -5.57 18.47
N VAL A 99 2.20 -5.35 19.05
CA VAL A 99 2.34 -5.12 20.48
C VAL A 99 1.91 -3.70 20.82
N GLY A 100 0.90 -3.58 21.68
CA GLY A 100 0.46 -2.33 22.27
C GLY A 100 0.95 -2.18 23.70
N GLN A 101 0.53 -1.11 24.38
CA GLN A 101 0.94 -0.83 25.76
C GLN A 101 0.36 -1.86 26.77
N PHE A 102 -0.85 -2.35 26.53
CA PHE A 102 -1.59 -3.20 27.48
C PHE A 102 -1.94 -4.58 26.92
N GLY A 103 -1.50 -4.91 25.73
CA GLY A 103 -1.83 -6.18 25.08
C GLY A 103 -1.31 -6.25 23.66
N GLN A 104 -1.63 -7.35 23.00
CA GLN A 104 -1.25 -7.61 21.62
C GLN A 104 -2.50 -7.75 20.77
N ARG A 105 -2.46 -7.20 19.56
CA ARG A 105 -3.56 -7.25 18.60
C ARG A 105 -3.15 -8.01 17.37
N LEU A 106 -3.97 -8.99 16.97
CA LEU A 106 -3.73 -9.81 15.80
C LEU A 106 -4.98 -9.81 14.92
N PRO A 107 -4.82 -9.59 13.60
CA PRO A 107 -5.90 -9.85 12.67
C PRO A 107 -6.10 -11.35 12.50
N GLY A 108 -7.35 -11.78 12.52
CA GLY A 108 -7.73 -13.18 12.36
C GLY A 108 -8.94 -13.35 11.46
N ARG A 109 -9.19 -14.61 11.06
CA ARG A 109 -10.42 -15.03 10.39
C ARG A 109 -10.99 -16.21 11.14
N VAL A 110 -12.18 -16.07 11.67
CA VAL A 110 -12.90 -17.17 12.31
C VAL A 110 -13.27 -18.22 11.25
N ARG A 111 -13.04 -19.49 11.55
CA ARG A 111 -13.43 -20.64 10.74
C ARG A 111 -14.58 -21.42 11.37
N ARG A 112 -14.60 -21.46 12.71
CA ARG A 112 -15.70 -22.01 13.49
C ARG A 112 -15.90 -21.17 14.72
N PHE A 113 -17.14 -21.01 15.12
CA PHE A 113 -17.54 -20.38 16.38
C PHE A 113 -18.62 -21.23 17.02
N ASP A 114 -18.41 -21.67 18.24
CA ASP A 114 -19.32 -22.56 18.98
C ASP A 114 -19.79 -23.78 18.15
N GLY A 115 -18.82 -24.46 17.49
CA GLY A 115 -19.07 -25.60 16.62
C GLY A 115 -19.64 -25.28 15.22
N ARG A 116 -20.16 -24.08 14.97
CA ARG A 116 -20.72 -23.67 13.68
C ARG A 116 -19.64 -23.15 12.73
N ALA A 117 -19.68 -23.58 11.48
CA ALA A 117 -18.77 -23.05 10.45
C ALA A 117 -19.15 -21.60 10.14
N LEU A 118 -18.15 -20.72 10.19
CA LEU A 118 -18.32 -19.28 9.99
C LEU A 118 -17.04 -18.71 9.35
N SER A 119 -17.19 -17.75 8.43
CA SER A 119 -16.06 -17.05 7.85
C SER A 119 -16.22 -15.56 8.05
N GLU A 120 -15.60 -15.02 9.10
CA GLU A 120 -15.62 -13.59 9.40
C GLU A 120 -14.24 -13.10 9.84
N ARG A 121 -13.88 -11.88 9.45
CA ARG A 121 -12.65 -11.22 9.90
C ARG A 121 -12.85 -10.67 11.29
N VAL A 122 -11.89 -10.92 12.15
CA VAL A 122 -11.91 -10.45 13.54
C VAL A 122 -10.57 -9.87 13.94
N GLN A 123 -10.57 -9.04 14.95
CA GLN A 123 -9.37 -8.67 15.68
C GLN A 123 -9.30 -9.51 16.95
N LEU A 124 -8.17 -10.13 17.21
CA LEU A 124 -7.88 -10.83 18.45
C LEU A 124 -7.12 -9.88 19.37
N ASP A 125 -7.60 -9.72 20.59
CA ASP A 125 -6.90 -9.02 21.67
C ASP A 125 -6.37 -10.05 22.65
N LEU A 126 -5.04 -10.16 22.74
CA LEU A 126 -4.33 -11.06 23.66
C LEU A 126 -3.61 -10.26 24.75
N PRO A 127 -3.38 -10.84 25.93
CA PRO A 127 -2.48 -10.27 26.92
C PRO A 127 -1.05 -10.16 26.38
N LEU A 128 -0.23 -9.35 27.05
CA LEU A 128 1.21 -9.28 26.75
C LEU A 128 1.86 -10.64 27.01
N GLY A 129 2.75 -11.05 26.12
CA GLY A 129 3.46 -12.32 26.24
C GLY A 129 3.61 -13.05 24.90
N ARG A 130 3.36 -14.36 24.89
CA ARG A 130 3.41 -15.15 23.66
C ARG A 130 2.19 -14.86 22.79
N ALA A 131 2.39 -14.78 21.49
CA ALA A 131 1.33 -14.66 20.49
C ALA A 131 1.49 -15.73 19.40
N PRO A 132 0.39 -16.24 18.86
CA PRO A 132 0.45 -17.19 17.75
C PRO A 132 1.03 -16.49 16.50
N PRO A 133 1.90 -17.19 15.75
CA PRO A 133 2.49 -16.61 14.53
C PRO A 133 1.48 -16.46 13.43
N GLN A 134 1.75 -15.57 12.48
CA GLN A 134 0.97 -15.45 11.25
C GLN A 134 0.87 -16.79 10.53
N GLY A 135 -0.32 -17.15 10.08
CA GLY A 135 -0.63 -18.42 9.43
C GLY A 135 -0.96 -19.55 10.37
N ALA A 136 -0.91 -19.35 11.69
CA ALA A 136 -1.34 -20.37 12.65
C ALA A 136 -2.87 -20.51 12.61
N LEU A 137 -3.32 -21.77 12.73
CA LEU A 137 -4.70 -22.12 13.03
C LEU A 137 -4.77 -22.32 14.56
N VAL A 138 -5.58 -21.51 15.22
CA VAL A 138 -5.63 -21.42 16.68
C VAL A 138 -7.00 -21.79 17.17
N SER A 139 -7.08 -22.75 18.11
CA SER A 139 -8.27 -22.97 18.93
C SER A 139 -8.15 -22.06 20.15
N LEU A 140 -9.20 -21.29 20.41
CA LEU A 140 -9.18 -20.29 21.48
C LEU A 140 -10.54 -20.22 22.20
N LEU A 141 -10.49 -19.84 23.46
CA LEU A 141 -11.67 -19.41 24.22
C LEU A 141 -11.63 -17.89 24.28
N ALA A 142 -12.68 -17.25 23.81
CA ALA A 142 -12.73 -15.80 23.76
C ALA A 142 -14.14 -15.24 23.99
N VAL A 143 -14.15 -14.01 24.49
CA VAL A 143 -15.38 -13.21 24.60
C VAL A 143 -15.45 -12.28 23.40
N VAL A 144 -16.58 -12.30 22.70
CA VAL A 144 -16.84 -11.40 21.58
C VAL A 144 -17.20 -10.00 22.12
N ARG A 145 -16.54 -8.98 21.62
CA ARG A 145 -16.76 -7.57 22.00
C ARG A 145 -16.92 -6.68 20.78
N LEU A 146 -17.63 -5.58 20.94
CA LEU A 146 -17.60 -4.51 19.94
C LEU A 146 -16.30 -3.72 20.03
N PRO A 147 -15.74 -3.28 18.88
CA PRO A 147 -14.63 -2.33 18.88
C PRO A 147 -15.00 -1.05 19.64
N ARG A 148 -14.02 -0.39 20.21
CA ARG A 148 -14.21 0.88 20.94
C ARG A 148 -14.77 1.94 20.01
N GLY A 149 -15.71 2.75 20.51
CA GLY A 149 -16.22 3.91 19.82
C GLY A 149 -15.16 5.05 19.75
N PRO A 150 -15.56 6.21 19.22
CA PRO A 150 -14.68 7.37 19.14
C PRO A 150 -14.08 7.74 20.50
N SER A 151 -12.76 7.82 20.58
CA SER A 151 -12.04 8.17 21.80
C SER A 151 -10.72 8.85 21.40
N ASN A 152 -10.38 9.97 22.05
CA ASN A 152 -9.12 10.70 21.84
C ASN A 152 -8.83 11.02 20.35
N GLY A 153 -9.85 11.35 19.56
CA GLY A 153 -9.71 11.70 18.14
C GLY A 153 -9.56 10.49 17.19
N PHE A 154 -9.66 9.26 17.69
CA PHE A 154 -9.60 8.05 16.88
C PHE A 154 -10.86 7.20 17.09
N ASP A 155 -11.49 6.79 16.00
CA ASP A 155 -12.63 5.86 15.98
C ASP A 155 -12.17 4.46 15.52
N GLU A 156 -11.89 3.60 16.50
CA GLU A 156 -11.46 2.23 16.26
C GLU A 156 -12.54 1.42 15.52
N ARG A 157 -13.81 1.66 15.85
CA ARG A 157 -14.94 0.97 15.22
C ARG A 157 -15.03 1.29 13.74
N ALA A 158 -14.96 2.58 13.37
CA ALA A 158 -14.96 3.00 11.98
C ALA A 158 -13.71 2.50 11.23
N PHE A 159 -12.55 2.52 11.88
CA PHE A 159 -11.29 2.02 11.30
C PHE A 159 -11.35 0.52 11.00
N LEU A 160 -11.80 -0.29 11.95
CA LEU A 160 -11.91 -1.75 11.80
C LEU A 160 -13.01 -2.13 10.80
N ARG A 161 -14.16 -1.43 10.83
CA ARG A 161 -15.24 -1.64 9.86
C ARG A 161 -14.76 -1.51 8.42
N ARG A 162 -13.92 -0.49 8.11
CA ARG A 162 -13.35 -0.31 6.78
C ARG A 162 -12.48 -1.49 6.32
N GLN A 163 -12.00 -2.30 7.25
CA GLN A 163 -11.26 -3.54 6.99
C GLN A 163 -12.16 -4.78 6.97
N GLY A 164 -13.47 -4.61 7.16
CA GLY A 164 -14.45 -5.69 7.28
C GLY A 164 -14.35 -6.43 8.63
N VAL A 165 -13.89 -5.75 9.67
CA VAL A 165 -13.80 -6.26 11.05
C VAL A 165 -14.82 -5.53 11.90
N HIS A 166 -15.79 -6.28 12.46
CA HIS A 166 -16.90 -5.71 13.22
C HIS A 166 -16.86 -6.06 14.70
N VAL A 167 -16.09 -7.08 15.03
CA VAL A 167 -15.94 -7.56 16.41
C VAL A 167 -14.49 -7.77 16.77
N VAL A 168 -14.22 -7.59 18.06
CA VAL A 168 -12.92 -7.88 18.68
C VAL A 168 -13.13 -9.10 19.59
N MET A 169 -12.29 -10.11 19.47
CA MET A 169 -12.32 -11.28 20.33
C MET A 169 -11.25 -11.12 21.42
N ARG A 170 -11.66 -10.90 22.65
CA ARG A 170 -10.78 -10.92 23.80
C ARG A 170 -10.49 -12.37 24.15
N VAL A 171 -9.23 -12.74 23.96
CA VAL A 171 -8.76 -14.13 24.10
C VAL A 171 -8.25 -14.36 25.52
N ASP A 172 -8.82 -15.34 26.21
CA ASP A 172 -8.38 -15.76 27.54
C ASP A 172 -7.38 -16.92 27.43
N GLU A 173 -7.69 -17.92 26.61
CA GLU A 173 -6.85 -19.09 26.38
C GLU A 173 -6.73 -19.39 24.91
N TRP A 174 -5.57 -19.87 24.47
CA TRP A 174 -5.36 -20.29 23.10
C TRP A 174 -4.29 -21.36 22.97
N HIS A 175 -4.41 -22.22 21.96
CA HIS A 175 -3.39 -23.16 21.54
C HIS A 175 -3.38 -23.32 20.02
N VAL A 176 -2.21 -23.54 19.44
CA VAL A 176 -2.04 -23.77 18.01
C VAL A 176 -2.43 -25.21 17.71
N VAL A 177 -3.40 -25.39 16.82
CA VAL A 177 -3.87 -26.70 16.35
C VAL A 177 -3.38 -27.05 14.95
N GLY A 178 -2.78 -26.10 14.24
CA GLY A 178 -2.27 -26.30 12.89
C GLY A 178 -1.83 -25.01 12.22
N HIS A 179 -1.73 -25.08 10.90
CA HIS A 179 -1.41 -23.94 10.04
C HIS A 179 -2.43 -23.85 8.91
N ARG A 180 -2.65 -22.67 8.40
CA ARG A 180 -3.56 -22.50 7.26
C ARG A 180 -2.93 -23.06 5.98
N ASP A 181 -3.79 -23.61 5.11
CA ASP A 181 -3.44 -24.20 3.84
C ASP A 181 -3.75 -23.29 2.64
N GLY A 182 -3.54 -23.82 1.43
CA GLY A 182 -3.82 -23.14 0.17
C GLY A 182 -2.88 -21.97 -0.10
N LEU A 183 -3.37 -20.99 -0.88
CA LEU A 183 -2.57 -19.81 -1.27
C LEU A 183 -2.13 -18.99 -0.06
N GLY A 184 -2.97 -18.89 0.97
CA GLY A 184 -2.62 -18.18 2.20
C GLY A 184 -1.47 -18.84 2.94
N GLY A 185 -1.48 -20.17 3.07
CA GLY A 185 -0.38 -20.92 3.68
C GLY A 185 0.90 -20.87 2.86
N ALA A 186 0.80 -20.87 1.52
CA ALA A 186 1.96 -20.66 0.64
C ALA A 186 2.56 -19.26 0.82
N ALA A 187 1.72 -18.23 0.88
CA ALA A 187 2.13 -16.86 1.15
C ALA A 187 2.88 -16.73 2.50
N ASP A 188 2.36 -17.38 3.55
CA ASP A 188 3.02 -17.37 4.87
C ASP A 188 4.35 -18.12 4.88
N ARG A 189 4.45 -19.25 4.14
CA ARG A 189 5.71 -19.97 3.98
C ARG A 189 6.75 -19.12 3.25
N LEU A 190 6.34 -18.47 2.16
CA LEU A 190 7.20 -17.58 1.39
C LEU A 190 7.67 -16.38 2.22
N ARG A 191 6.76 -15.73 2.97
CA ARG A 191 7.10 -14.63 3.87
C ARG A 191 8.10 -15.08 4.94
N ARG A 192 7.86 -16.23 5.60
CA ARG A 192 8.78 -16.77 6.60
C ARG A 192 10.13 -17.12 6.03
N TRP A 193 10.16 -17.71 4.84
CA TRP A 193 11.41 -18.01 4.13
C TRP A 193 12.16 -16.72 3.81
N LEU A 194 11.51 -15.74 3.23
CA LEU A 194 12.12 -14.45 2.88
C LEU A 194 12.70 -13.74 4.11
N ARG A 195 11.96 -13.74 5.23
CA ARG A 195 12.43 -13.17 6.52
C ARG A 195 13.69 -13.86 7.06
N ARG A 196 13.78 -15.18 6.93
CA ARG A 196 14.94 -15.93 7.41
C ARG A 196 16.11 -15.79 6.47
N ALA A 197 15.89 -16.02 5.20
CA ALA A 197 16.92 -16.12 4.18
C ALA A 197 17.53 -14.76 3.78
N SER A 198 16.80 -13.64 3.97
CA SER A 198 17.35 -12.30 3.67
C SER A 198 18.28 -11.74 4.74
N ALA A 199 18.27 -12.30 5.96
CA ALA A 199 19.00 -11.76 7.11
C ALA A 199 19.61 -12.85 8.01
N PRO A 200 20.28 -13.91 7.48
CA PRO A 200 20.89 -14.94 8.30
C PRO A 200 21.98 -14.32 9.19
N GLY A 201 21.99 -14.70 10.47
CA GLY A 201 22.97 -14.23 11.45
C GLY A 201 22.83 -12.75 11.86
N LEU A 202 21.90 -11.99 11.26
CA LEU A 202 21.66 -10.60 11.63
C LEU A 202 20.65 -10.54 12.80
N THR A 203 20.92 -9.67 13.78
CA THR A 203 20.10 -9.52 14.98
C THR A 203 19.85 -8.05 15.32
N GLY A 204 18.94 -7.80 16.25
CA GLY A 204 18.65 -6.48 16.79
C GLY A 204 18.11 -5.48 15.76
N GLU A 205 18.48 -4.23 15.93
CA GLU A 205 17.92 -3.10 15.17
C GLU A 205 18.21 -3.16 13.67
N ARG A 206 19.42 -3.62 13.27
CA ARG A 206 19.80 -3.76 11.86
C ARG A 206 18.87 -4.73 11.12
N ARG A 207 18.54 -5.84 11.75
CA ARG A 207 17.58 -6.82 11.24
C ARG A 207 16.18 -6.20 11.15
N ALA A 208 15.74 -5.51 12.20
CA ALA A 208 14.41 -4.90 12.25
C ALA A 208 14.21 -3.83 11.15
N VAL A 209 15.24 -3.02 10.86
CA VAL A 209 15.20 -2.05 9.75
C VAL A 209 15.11 -2.75 8.41
N LEU A 210 15.89 -3.81 8.19
CA LEU A 210 15.86 -4.58 6.95
C LEU A 210 14.49 -5.26 6.75
N GLU A 211 13.94 -5.90 7.79
CA GLU A 211 12.60 -6.51 7.74
C GLU A 211 11.52 -5.46 7.50
N GLY A 212 11.64 -4.28 8.11
CA GLY A 212 10.75 -3.14 7.88
C GLY A 212 10.74 -2.72 6.41
N VAL A 213 11.89 -2.51 5.82
CA VAL A 213 12.01 -2.06 4.42
C VAL A 213 11.61 -3.18 3.43
N LEU A 214 12.01 -4.43 3.67
CA LEU A 214 11.76 -5.55 2.76
C LEU A 214 10.31 -6.07 2.83
N LEU A 215 9.75 -6.23 4.06
CA LEU A 215 8.48 -6.91 4.30
C LEU A 215 7.39 -6.01 4.89
N GLY A 216 7.71 -4.77 5.23
CA GLY A 216 6.79 -3.85 5.91
C GLY A 216 6.53 -4.22 7.38
N ASP A 217 7.42 -4.99 7.99
CA ASP A 217 7.31 -5.40 9.38
C ASP A 217 8.15 -4.49 10.27
N ASP A 218 7.49 -3.55 10.93
CA ASP A 218 8.13 -2.60 11.84
C ASP A 218 8.09 -3.04 13.31
N ASN A 219 7.59 -4.25 13.62
CA ASN A 219 7.41 -4.72 15.00
C ASN A 219 8.72 -4.85 15.77
N GLY A 220 9.81 -5.20 15.08
CA GLY A 220 11.14 -5.31 15.69
C GLY A 220 11.84 -3.97 15.99
N LEU A 221 11.29 -2.85 15.52
CA LEU A 221 11.88 -1.53 15.73
C LEU A 221 11.53 -0.97 17.11
N SER A 222 12.54 -0.38 17.76
CA SER A 222 12.30 0.34 19.03
C SER A 222 11.36 1.53 18.84
N PRO A 223 10.55 1.89 19.85
CA PRO A 223 9.66 3.05 19.79
C PRO A 223 10.40 4.36 19.46
N SER A 224 11.62 4.53 19.96
CA SER A 224 12.48 5.68 19.67
C SER A 224 12.88 5.75 18.22
N LEU A 225 13.23 4.62 17.61
CA LEU A 225 13.60 4.57 16.20
C LEU A 225 12.36 4.77 15.29
N LYS A 226 11.23 4.19 15.62
CA LYS A 226 9.95 4.49 14.91
C LYS A 226 9.64 5.98 14.92
N THR A 227 9.83 6.63 16.06
CA THR A 227 9.66 8.08 16.20
C THR A 227 10.66 8.85 15.32
N SER A 228 11.92 8.41 15.26
CA SER A 228 12.94 9.01 14.39
C SER A 228 12.57 8.90 12.90
N PHE A 229 12.09 7.75 12.45
CA PHE A 229 11.60 7.57 11.08
C PHE A 229 10.39 8.45 10.75
N ARG A 230 9.48 8.64 11.71
CA ARG A 230 8.32 9.56 11.53
C ARG A 230 8.76 11.00 11.45
N ARG A 231 9.61 11.46 12.38
CA ARG A 231 10.07 12.86 12.45
C ARG A 231 10.93 13.24 11.24
N SER A 232 11.75 12.34 10.73
CA SER A 232 12.57 12.56 9.54
C SER A 232 11.77 12.48 8.23
N GLY A 233 10.52 11.99 8.24
CA GLY A 233 9.73 11.74 7.03
C GLY A 233 10.09 10.45 6.29
N LEU A 234 10.94 9.61 6.86
CA LEU A 234 11.40 8.35 6.26
C LEU A 234 10.50 7.15 6.60
N TYR A 235 9.42 7.35 7.36
CA TYR A 235 8.55 6.25 7.80
C TYR A 235 7.92 5.47 6.63
N HIS A 236 7.74 6.11 5.49
CA HIS A 236 7.23 5.47 4.27
C HIS A 236 8.16 4.36 3.73
N LEU A 237 9.46 4.35 4.08
CA LEU A 237 10.39 3.27 3.74
C LEU A 237 10.12 1.98 4.53
N LEU A 238 9.56 2.11 5.74
CA LEU A 238 9.14 0.97 6.58
C LEU A 238 7.77 0.42 6.16
N ALA A 239 7.03 1.15 5.37
CA ALA A 239 5.87 0.64 4.65
C ALA A 239 6.35 0.18 3.27
N VAL A 240 6.02 -1.06 2.89
CA VAL A 240 6.48 -1.58 1.60
C VAL A 240 6.10 -0.62 0.47
N SER A 241 7.12 -0.16 -0.24
CA SER A 241 6.97 0.84 -1.29
C SER A 241 6.84 0.21 -2.68
N GLY A 242 6.34 0.99 -3.62
CA GLY A 242 6.33 0.59 -5.03
C GLY A 242 7.73 0.36 -5.60
N GLN A 243 8.73 0.99 -5.04
CA GLN A 243 10.14 0.83 -5.42
C GLN A 243 10.63 -0.61 -5.23
N ASN A 244 10.17 -1.29 -4.16
CA ASN A 244 10.52 -2.69 -3.91
C ASN A 244 10.07 -3.60 -5.06
N VAL A 245 8.86 -3.37 -5.59
CA VAL A 245 8.32 -4.12 -6.73
C VAL A 245 9.12 -3.84 -8.00
N VAL A 246 9.48 -2.57 -8.24
CA VAL A 246 10.28 -2.17 -9.42
C VAL A 246 11.68 -2.76 -9.35
N LEU A 247 12.33 -2.72 -8.19
CA LEU A 247 13.67 -3.29 -7.99
C LEU A 247 13.67 -4.81 -8.16
N LEU A 248 12.65 -5.49 -7.60
CA LEU A 248 12.50 -6.94 -7.77
C LEU A 248 12.31 -7.31 -9.24
N ALA A 249 11.37 -6.66 -9.93
CA ALA A 249 11.10 -6.93 -11.34
C ALA A 249 12.31 -6.60 -12.22
N GLY A 250 12.97 -5.47 -11.98
CA GLY A 250 14.18 -5.06 -12.66
C GLY A 250 15.35 -6.00 -12.42
N GLY A 251 15.49 -6.50 -11.18
CA GLY A 251 16.50 -7.50 -10.82
C GLY A 251 16.31 -8.83 -11.58
N VAL A 252 15.05 -9.30 -11.66
CA VAL A 252 14.74 -10.53 -12.43
C VAL A 252 14.97 -10.34 -13.93
N LEU A 253 14.59 -9.19 -14.49
CA LEU A 253 14.87 -8.87 -15.89
C LEU A 253 16.38 -8.77 -16.15
N GLY A 254 17.12 -8.10 -15.27
CA GLY A 254 18.58 -8.00 -15.36
C GLY A 254 19.28 -9.35 -15.28
N LEU A 255 18.84 -10.21 -14.35
CA LEU A 255 19.34 -11.59 -14.24
C LEU A 255 19.06 -12.40 -15.52
N GLY A 256 17.87 -12.25 -16.09
CA GLY A 256 17.51 -12.90 -17.37
C GLY A 256 18.46 -12.48 -18.49
N VAL A 257 18.82 -11.19 -18.56
CA VAL A 257 19.79 -10.69 -19.55
C VAL A 257 21.18 -11.25 -19.29
N LEU A 258 21.65 -11.28 -18.03
CA LEU A 258 22.97 -11.82 -17.64
C LEU A 258 23.09 -13.31 -17.98
N LEU A 259 22.02 -14.08 -17.86
CA LEU A 259 21.98 -15.50 -18.18
C LEU A 259 21.71 -15.78 -19.68
N GLY A 260 21.61 -14.73 -20.52
CA GLY A 260 21.32 -14.90 -21.96
C GLY A 260 19.91 -15.40 -22.25
N ALA A 261 18.98 -15.35 -21.27
CA ALA A 261 17.62 -15.82 -21.45
C ALA A 261 16.84 -14.94 -22.45
N PRO A 262 15.95 -15.51 -23.28
CA PRO A 262 15.07 -14.74 -24.13
C PRO A 262 14.27 -13.70 -23.30
N ARG A 263 14.15 -12.48 -23.80
CA ARG A 263 13.49 -11.36 -23.09
C ARG A 263 12.08 -11.70 -22.63
N ALA A 264 11.34 -12.51 -23.39
CA ALA A 264 10.00 -12.97 -23.01
C ALA A 264 10.00 -13.72 -21.67
N TRP A 265 10.97 -14.62 -21.47
CA TRP A 265 11.11 -15.35 -20.19
C TRP A 265 11.49 -14.42 -19.04
N GLY A 266 12.28 -13.38 -19.30
CA GLY A 266 12.56 -12.32 -18.31
C GLY A 266 11.28 -11.63 -17.83
N HIS A 267 10.38 -11.25 -18.75
CA HIS A 267 9.08 -10.64 -18.40
C HIS A 267 8.13 -11.59 -17.69
N VAL A 268 8.07 -12.88 -18.11
CA VAL A 268 7.29 -13.90 -17.40
C VAL A 268 7.84 -14.10 -15.99
N GLY A 269 9.16 -14.18 -15.83
CA GLY A 269 9.82 -14.25 -14.52
C GLY A 269 9.53 -13.03 -13.65
N ALA A 270 9.56 -11.83 -14.23
CA ALA A 270 9.22 -10.59 -13.50
C ALA A 270 7.76 -10.61 -13.02
N LEU A 271 6.82 -11.04 -13.84
CA LEU A 271 5.40 -11.20 -13.45
C LEU A 271 5.25 -12.21 -12.29
N ALA A 272 5.92 -13.34 -12.38
CA ALA A 272 5.91 -14.36 -11.32
C ALA A 272 6.51 -13.83 -10.02
N ALA A 273 7.64 -13.09 -10.09
CA ALA A 273 8.27 -12.49 -8.94
C ALA A 273 7.40 -11.40 -8.29
N ILE A 274 6.76 -10.55 -9.09
CA ILE A 274 5.79 -9.55 -8.60
C ILE A 274 4.64 -10.25 -7.87
N ALA A 275 4.04 -11.28 -8.46
CA ALA A 275 2.95 -12.03 -7.84
C ALA A 275 3.38 -12.69 -6.52
N ALA A 276 4.55 -13.33 -6.50
CA ALA A 276 5.13 -13.93 -5.30
C ALA A 276 5.38 -12.89 -4.20
N TYR A 277 5.91 -11.72 -4.56
CA TYR A 277 6.16 -10.65 -3.60
C TYR A 277 4.88 -10.05 -3.01
N VAL A 278 3.85 -9.82 -3.85
CA VAL A 278 2.52 -9.40 -3.39
C VAL A 278 1.92 -10.41 -2.40
N LEU A 279 2.06 -11.70 -2.70
CA LEU A 279 1.61 -12.75 -1.78
C LEU A 279 2.38 -12.74 -0.46
N ALA A 280 3.70 -12.57 -0.49
CA ALA A 280 4.54 -12.56 0.71
C ALA A 280 4.29 -11.34 1.61
N VAL A 281 4.12 -10.16 1.02
CA VAL A 281 3.97 -8.89 1.75
C VAL A 281 2.52 -8.62 2.14
N GLY A 282 1.59 -9.08 1.32
CA GLY A 282 0.16 -8.81 1.45
C GLY A 282 -0.34 -7.63 0.59
N PRO A 283 -1.67 -7.47 0.45
CA PRO A 283 -2.29 -6.53 -0.46
C PRO A 283 -2.33 -5.10 0.10
N GLN A 284 -1.18 -4.46 0.27
CA GLN A 284 -1.09 -3.04 0.60
C GLN A 284 -1.33 -2.18 -0.66
N ALA A 285 -1.94 -1.00 -0.51
CA ALA A 285 -2.30 -0.14 -1.63
C ALA A 285 -1.08 0.27 -2.50
N SER A 286 0.06 0.58 -1.88
CA SER A 286 1.31 0.91 -2.57
C SER A 286 1.86 -0.28 -3.37
N VAL A 287 1.79 -1.49 -2.80
CA VAL A 287 2.28 -2.72 -3.41
C VAL A 287 1.41 -3.13 -4.60
N ILE A 288 0.08 -3.12 -4.43
CA ILE A 288 -0.86 -3.46 -5.50
C ILE A 288 -0.75 -2.47 -6.67
N ARG A 289 -0.67 -1.16 -6.39
CA ARG A 289 -0.47 -0.15 -7.44
C ARG A 289 0.81 -0.41 -8.23
N ALA A 290 1.92 -0.69 -7.55
CA ALA A 290 3.19 -0.97 -8.21
C ALA A 290 3.19 -2.31 -8.94
N ALA A 291 2.51 -3.32 -8.39
CA ALA A 291 2.34 -4.63 -9.05
C ALA A 291 1.53 -4.49 -10.35
N VAL A 292 0.43 -3.72 -10.33
CA VAL A 292 -0.35 -3.41 -11.55
C VAL A 292 0.52 -2.66 -12.56
N ALA A 293 1.32 -1.68 -12.12
CA ALA A 293 2.23 -0.95 -13.00
C ALA A 293 3.30 -1.86 -13.61
N GLY A 294 3.97 -2.68 -12.80
CA GLY A 294 4.98 -3.63 -13.25
C GLY A 294 4.41 -4.70 -14.18
N ALA A 295 3.21 -5.20 -13.86
CA ALA A 295 2.50 -6.14 -14.72
C ALA A 295 2.11 -5.49 -16.06
N ALA A 296 1.58 -4.27 -16.05
CA ALA A 296 1.24 -3.54 -17.25
C ALA A 296 2.46 -3.30 -18.16
N VAL A 297 3.61 -2.95 -17.59
CA VAL A 297 4.87 -2.80 -18.33
C VAL A 297 5.29 -4.12 -18.99
N SER A 298 5.23 -5.22 -18.25
CA SER A 298 5.63 -6.54 -18.77
C SER A 298 4.65 -7.06 -19.82
N LEU A 299 3.33 -6.90 -19.60
CA LEU A 299 2.30 -7.30 -20.55
C LEU A 299 2.31 -6.44 -21.81
N ALA A 300 2.54 -5.12 -21.67
CA ALA A 300 2.68 -4.23 -22.82
C ALA A 300 3.88 -4.61 -23.70
N TRP A 301 4.97 -5.05 -23.06
CA TRP A 301 6.12 -5.55 -23.80
C TRP A 301 5.80 -6.87 -24.53
N LEU A 302 5.16 -7.83 -23.83
CA LEU A 302 4.79 -9.13 -24.42
C LEU A 302 3.76 -9.01 -25.54
N GLY A 303 2.83 -8.06 -25.42
CA GLY A 303 1.73 -7.83 -26.37
C GLY A 303 1.98 -6.71 -27.39
N ALA A 304 3.18 -6.09 -27.42
CA ALA A 304 3.49 -4.92 -28.24
C ALA A 304 2.47 -3.77 -28.07
N LEU A 305 1.93 -3.58 -26.85
CA LEU A 305 0.94 -2.57 -26.54
C LEU A 305 1.60 -1.23 -26.14
N GLU A 306 0.90 -0.14 -26.39
CA GLU A 306 1.34 1.19 -25.92
C GLU A 306 1.30 1.28 -24.39
N ARG A 307 2.27 2.01 -23.83
CA ARG A 307 2.41 2.21 -22.39
C ARG A 307 1.86 3.55 -21.99
N ASP A 308 0.72 3.56 -21.35
CA ASP A 308 0.09 4.77 -20.85
C ASP A 308 0.05 4.76 -19.31
N PRO A 309 0.84 5.62 -18.65
CA PRO A 309 0.92 5.64 -17.20
C PRO A 309 -0.40 6.10 -16.53
N TRP A 310 -1.21 6.92 -17.19
CA TRP A 310 -2.51 7.35 -16.67
C TRP A 310 -3.49 6.17 -16.64
N HIS A 311 -3.51 5.40 -17.74
CA HIS A 311 -4.38 4.22 -17.81
C HIS A 311 -4.00 3.18 -16.76
N VAL A 312 -2.71 2.95 -16.54
CA VAL A 312 -2.19 2.05 -15.50
C VAL A 312 -2.60 2.53 -14.11
N LEU A 313 -2.55 3.84 -13.84
CA LEU A 313 -2.98 4.41 -12.56
C LEU A 313 -4.48 4.18 -12.32
N LEU A 314 -5.31 4.40 -13.34
CA LEU A 314 -6.75 4.17 -13.27
C LEU A 314 -7.10 2.68 -13.08
N ILE A 315 -6.40 1.77 -13.75
CA ILE A 315 -6.56 0.32 -13.53
C ILE A 315 -6.21 -0.04 -12.10
N ALA A 316 -5.10 0.47 -11.55
CA ALA A 316 -4.71 0.20 -10.18
C ALA A 316 -5.75 0.71 -9.17
N ALA A 317 -6.31 1.90 -9.39
CA ALA A 317 -7.41 2.43 -8.59
C ALA A 317 -8.65 1.53 -8.68
N SER A 318 -9.03 1.13 -9.91
CA SER A 318 -10.17 0.24 -10.13
C SER A 318 -10.01 -1.09 -9.40
N VAL A 319 -8.85 -1.73 -9.46
CA VAL A 319 -8.58 -3.01 -8.79
C VAL A 319 -8.72 -2.86 -7.27
N LEU A 320 -8.12 -1.83 -6.68
CA LEU A 320 -8.16 -1.59 -5.24
C LEU A 320 -9.58 -1.29 -4.76
N LEU A 321 -10.30 -0.40 -5.44
CA LEU A 321 -11.66 -0.01 -5.07
C LEU A 321 -12.68 -1.12 -5.36
N ALA A 322 -12.49 -1.91 -6.42
CA ALA A 322 -13.34 -3.06 -6.68
C ALA A 322 -13.16 -4.18 -5.63
N TRP A 323 -11.97 -4.29 -5.06
CA TRP A 323 -11.70 -5.22 -3.95
C TRP A 323 -12.33 -4.74 -2.64
N ASN A 324 -12.11 -3.47 -2.30
CA ASN A 324 -12.66 -2.84 -1.10
C ASN A 324 -12.85 -1.34 -1.33
N PRO A 325 -14.08 -0.84 -1.54
CA PRO A 325 -14.35 0.58 -1.75
C PRO A 325 -13.89 1.47 -0.58
N TYR A 326 -13.89 0.96 0.66
CA TYR A 326 -13.36 1.70 1.81
C TYR A 326 -11.85 2.01 1.72
N THR A 327 -11.12 1.39 0.80
CA THR A 327 -9.71 1.72 0.52
C THR A 327 -9.54 3.19 0.14
N LEU A 328 -10.56 3.85 -0.40
CA LEU A 328 -10.55 5.30 -0.67
C LEU A 328 -10.20 6.13 0.58
N PHE A 329 -10.61 5.66 1.77
CA PHE A 329 -10.35 6.32 3.06
C PHE A 329 -9.09 5.82 3.75
N ASP A 330 -8.36 4.88 3.13
CA ASP A 330 -7.09 4.38 3.65
C ASP A 330 -5.97 5.41 3.40
N PRO A 331 -5.23 5.83 4.45
CA PRO A 331 -4.12 6.77 4.28
C PRO A 331 -3.06 6.29 3.30
N GLY A 332 -2.80 4.98 3.25
CA GLY A 332 -1.83 4.39 2.32
C GLY A 332 -2.27 4.55 0.86
N PHE A 333 -3.56 4.39 0.56
CA PHE A 333 -4.12 4.67 -0.76
C PHE A 333 -3.99 6.15 -1.09
N GLN A 334 -4.49 7.04 -0.23
CA GLN A 334 -4.49 8.49 -0.47
C GLN A 334 -3.08 9.03 -0.70
N LEU A 335 -2.13 8.71 0.18
CA LEU A 335 -0.75 9.16 0.08
C LEU A 335 -0.07 8.61 -1.18
N SER A 336 -0.30 7.33 -1.50
CA SER A 336 0.31 6.67 -2.64
C SER A 336 -0.17 7.24 -3.97
N PHE A 337 -1.48 7.48 -4.13
CA PHE A 337 -2.04 8.05 -5.35
C PHE A 337 -1.72 9.54 -5.48
N ALA A 338 -1.77 10.31 -4.39
CA ALA A 338 -1.36 11.71 -4.39
C ALA A 338 0.11 11.88 -4.81
N ALA A 339 1.01 11.02 -4.32
CA ALA A 339 2.43 11.05 -4.71
C ALA A 339 2.60 10.78 -6.22
N VAL A 340 1.92 9.78 -6.79
CA VAL A 340 2.03 9.50 -8.24
C VAL A 340 1.45 10.63 -9.08
N LEU A 341 0.31 11.18 -8.68
CA LEU A 341 -0.26 12.34 -9.35
C LEU A 341 0.69 13.54 -9.31
N ALA A 342 1.37 13.77 -8.17
CA ALA A 342 2.38 14.82 -8.05
C ALA A 342 3.58 14.58 -8.99
N ILE A 343 4.03 13.34 -9.13
CA ILE A 343 5.09 13.00 -10.09
C ILE A 343 4.64 13.33 -11.52
N PHE A 344 3.43 12.95 -11.91
CA PHE A 344 2.94 13.20 -13.27
C PHE A 344 2.70 14.68 -13.57
N LEU A 345 2.18 15.43 -12.59
CA LEU A 345 1.74 16.80 -12.79
C LEU A 345 2.80 17.86 -12.45
N VAL A 346 3.65 17.59 -11.46
CA VAL A 346 4.49 18.61 -10.82
C VAL A 346 6.00 18.33 -10.98
N ALA A 347 6.45 17.08 -10.83
CA ALA A 347 7.87 16.77 -10.73
C ALA A 347 8.69 17.22 -11.96
N GLY A 348 8.15 17.04 -13.19
CA GLY A 348 8.84 17.47 -14.41
C GLY A 348 9.05 18.99 -14.50
N ARG A 349 8.09 19.77 -13.96
CA ARG A 349 8.22 21.23 -13.90
C ARG A 349 9.23 21.67 -12.87
N LEU A 350 9.20 21.03 -11.71
CA LEU A 350 10.13 21.32 -10.64
C LEU A 350 11.57 20.95 -11.03
N SER A 351 11.75 19.86 -11.79
CA SER A 351 13.05 19.52 -12.37
C SER A 351 13.60 20.60 -13.29
N LYS A 352 12.74 21.21 -14.15
CA LYS A 352 13.14 22.33 -15.03
C LYS A 352 13.55 23.58 -14.25
N VAL A 353 12.94 23.85 -13.08
CA VAL A 353 13.36 24.97 -12.22
C VAL A 353 14.76 24.75 -11.64
N LEU A 354 15.15 23.49 -11.46
CA LEU A 354 16.47 23.12 -10.97
C LEU A 354 17.52 23.01 -12.11
N GLU A 355 17.12 23.10 -13.37
CA GLU A 355 18.03 23.17 -14.51
C GLU A 355 18.80 24.51 -14.49
N GLY A 356 20.12 24.45 -14.61
CA GLY A 356 20.98 25.64 -14.53
C GLY A 356 21.70 25.83 -13.20
N TYR A 357 21.30 25.13 -12.14
CA TYR A 357 22.06 25.06 -10.91
C TYR A 357 23.17 24.00 -11.03
N PRO A 358 24.32 24.16 -10.31
CA PRO A 358 25.45 23.22 -10.36
C PRO A 358 25.16 21.92 -9.58
N VAL A 359 24.03 21.27 -9.93
CA VAL A 359 23.57 20.02 -9.31
C VAL A 359 23.51 18.93 -10.37
N PRO A 360 24.05 17.74 -10.13
CA PRO A 360 23.94 16.62 -11.06
C PRO A 360 22.47 16.35 -11.45
N ARG A 361 22.18 16.17 -12.73
CA ARG A 361 20.80 15.99 -13.24
C ARG A 361 20.00 14.90 -12.51
N LYS A 362 20.66 13.79 -12.15
CA LYS A 362 20.01 12.70 -11.39
C LYS A 362 19.59 13.14 -9.99
N LEU A 363 20.43 13.93 -9.31
CA LEU A 363 20.11 14.46 -7.99
C LEU A 363 19.01 15.52 -8.07
N ALA A 364 19.07 16.43 -9.04
CA ALA A 364 18.03 17.41 -9.29
C ALA A 364 16.66 16.75 -9.54
N ALA A 365 16.61 15.69 -10.36
CA ALA A 365 15.39 14.93 -10.60
C ALA A 365 14.87 14.24 -9.32
N ALA A 366 15.75 13.62 -8.54
CA ALA A 366 15.37 12.97 -7.27
C ALA A 366 14.80 13.99 -6.26
N VAL A 367 15.44 15.16 -6.14
CA VAL A 367 14.97 16.26 -5.28
C VAL A 367 13.63 16.79 -5.77
N ALA A 368 13.45 16.99 -7.08
CA ALA A 368 12.21 17.45 -7.68
C ALA A 368 11.05 16.47 -7.41
N ILE A 369 11.28 15.18 -7.59
CA ILE A 369 10.28 14.13 -7.29
C ILE A 369 9.94 14.14 -5.80
N SER A 370 10.94 14.15 -4.91
CA SER A 370 10.74 14.14 -3.47
C SER A 370 9.98 15.40 -3.00
N ALA A 371 10.31 16.57 -3.52
CA ALA A 371 9.62 17.82 -3.21
C ALA A 371 8.17 17.81 -3.72
N ALA A 372 7.92 17.35 -4.95
CA ALA A 372 6.57 17.23 -5.50
C ALA A 372 5.70 16.30 -4.65
N CYS A 373 6.24 15.13 -4.28
CA CYS A 373 5.55 14.18 -3.40
C CYS A 373 5.29 14.79 -2.02
N SER A 374 6.28 15.45 -1.41
CA SER A 374 6.13 16.09 -0.09
C SER A 374 5.04 17.16 -0.09
N LEU A 375 5.01 18.01 -1.13
CA LEU A 375 3.98 19.05 -1.29
C LEU A 375 2.57 18.44 -1.40
N ALA A 376 2.40 17.40 -2.22
CA ALA A 376 1.10 16.78 -2.44
C ALA A 376 0.62 15.98 -1.22
N THR A 377 1.53 15.38 -0.47
CA THR A 377 1.19 14.56 0.69
C THR A 377 1.06 15.34 1.99
N ALA A 378 1.63 16.55 2.10
CA ALA A 378 1.59 17.36 3.33
C ALA A 378 0.17 17.62 3.86
N PRO A 379 -0.83 18.01 3.04
CA PRO A 379 -2.21 18.18 3.52
C PRO A 379 -2.82 16.88 4.05
N LEU A 380 -2.55 15.76 3.37
CA LEU A 380 -3.05 14.44 3.77
C LEU A 380 -2.40 13.97 5.09
N LEU A 381 -1.09 14.20 5.24
CA LEU A 381 -0.36 13.89 6.46
C LEU A 381 -0.88 14.70 7.64
N TRP A 382 -1.16 15.99 7.43
CA TRP A 382 -1.77 16.82 8.45
C TRP A 382 -3.17 16.31 8.84
N LEU A 383 -4.04 16.02 7.87
CA LEU A 383 -5.40 15.54 8.12
C LEU A 383 -5.44 14.17 8.82
N GLN A 384 -4.54 13.27 8.44
CA GLN A 384 -4.54 11.89 8.95
C GLN A 384 -3.74 11.71 10.24
N PHE A 385 -2.65 12.48 10.41
CA PHE A 385 -1.68 12.27 11.49
C PHE A 385 -1.41 13.52 12.34
N GLY A 386 -1.96 14.67 11.96
CA GLY A 386 -1.73 15.93 12.66
C GLY A 386 -0.29 16.45 12.63
N ALA A 387 0.55 15.90 11.73
CA ALA A 387 1.98 16.15 11.69
C ALA A 387 2.50 16.16 10.24
N VAL A 388 3.45 17.07 9.95
CA VAL A 388 4.10 17.17 8.64
C VAL A 388 5.63 17.21 8.83
N PRO A 389 6.40 16.28 8.22
CA PRO A 389 7.85 16.31 8.22
C PRO A 389 8.35 17.35 7.22
N LEU A 390 9.10 18.36 7.70
CA LEU A 390 9.63 19.44 6.86
C LEU A 390 10.93 19.05 6.15
N LEU A 391 11.74 18.20 6.78
CA LEU A 391 13.05 17.79 6.26
C LEU A 391 13.00 16.49 5.44
N GLY A 392 11.80 16.03 5.05
CA GLY A 392 11.62 14.78 4.30
C GLY A 392 12.38 14.74 2.98
N VAL A 393 12.47 15.88 2.26
CA VAL A 393 13.23 15.96 0.99
C VAL A 393 14.73 15.73 1.22
N ALA A 394 15.30 16.38 2.23
CA ALA A 394 16.72 16.21 2.57
C ALA A 394 17.00 14.80 3.10
N ALA A 395 16.12 14.27 3.94
CA ALA A 395 16.22 12.90 4.45
C ALA A 395 16.18 11.86 3.32
N ASN A 396 15.28 12.03 2.35
CA ASN A 396 15.20 11.17 1.17
C ASN A 396 16.46 11.25 0.31
N ALA A 397 17.00 12.44 0.07
CA ALA A 397 18.22 12.62 -0.70
C ALA A 397 19.42 11.88 -0.08
N LEU A 398 19.46 11.78 1.26
CA LEU A 398 20.52 11.05 1.98
C LEU A 398 20.29 9.52 1.92
N VAL A 399 19.06 9.05 2.02
CA VAL A 399 18.76 7.62 2.21
C VAL A 399 18.45 6.90 0.89
N GLU A 400 17.85 7.58 -0.08
CA GLU A 400 17.44 6.98 -1.36
C GLU A 400 18.55 6.18 -2.07
N PRO A 401 19.83 6.65 -2.13
CA PRO A 401 20.90 5.87 -2.73
C PRO A 401 21.17 4.53 -2.03
N ALA A 402 20.83 4.41 -0.75
CA ALA A 402 21.05 3.21 0.04
C ALA A 402 19.90 2.20 -0.05
N VAL A 403 18.67 2.64 -0.39
CA VAL A 403 17.48 1.77 -0.41
C VAL A 403 17.59 0.69 -1.48
N GLY A 404 18.04 1.04 -2.67
CA GLY A 404 18.25 0.08 -3.76
C GLY A 404 19.24 -1.03 -3.41
N PRO A 405 20.48 -0.70 -2.99
CA PRO A 405 21.45 -1.67 -2.48
C PRO A 405 20.93 -2.50 -1.30
N LEU A 406 20.23 -1.90 -0.33
CA LEU A 406 19.64 -2.59 0.81
C LEU A 406 18.68 -3.71 0.36
N LEU A 407 17.76 -3.39 -0.52
CA LEU A 407 16.78 -4.34 -1.04
C LEU A 407 17.39 -5.37 -1.98
N GLY A 408 18.26 -4.92 -2.90
CA GLY A 408 18.93 -5.80 -3.84
C GLY A 408 19.78 -6.84 -3.12
N LEU A 409 20.58 -6.39 -2.15
CA LEU A 409 21.44 -7.29 -1.37
C LEU A 409 20.61 -8.24 -0.49
N ALA A 410 19.46 -7.80 0.07
CA ALA A 410 18.56 -8.67 0.82
C ALA A 410 18.00 -9.80 -0.06
N LEU A 411 17.59 -9.49 -1.29
CA LEU A 411 17.05 -10.48 -2.23
C LEU A 411 18.14 -11.44 -2.73
N VAL A 412 19.35 -10.93 -3.01
CA VAL A 412 20.52 -11.76 -3.38
C VAL A 412 20.88 -12.67 -2.21
N THR A 413 20.93 -12.14 -0.98
CA THR A 413 21.17 -12.95 0.23
C THR A 413 20.17 -14.09 0.35
N ALA A 414 18.88 -13.79 0.17
CA ALA A 414 17.82 -14.81 0.25
C ALA A 414 17.96 -15.87 -0.87
N ALA A 415 18.38 -15.48 -2.06
CA ALA A 415 18.60 -16.40 -3.16
C ALA A 415 19.85 -17.30 -2.96
N VAL A 416 20.88 -16.77 -2.31
CA VAL A 416 22.16 -17.48 -2.05
C VAL A 416 22.06 -18.40 -0.83
N ASP A 417 21.25 -18.05 0.17
CA ASP A 417 21.14 -18.75 1.46
C ASP A 417 20.95 -20.28 1.34
N PRO A 418 20.09 -20.81 0.43
CA PRO A 418 19.90 -22.27 0.29
C PRO A 418 21.14 -23.01 -0.26
N PHE A 419 22.03 -22.33 -0.97
CA PHE A 419 23.17 -22.93 -1.68
C PHE A 419 24.49 -22.69 -0.96
N ALA A 420 24.66 -21.51 -0.37
CA ALA A 420 25.89 -21.09 0.27
C ALA A 420 25.61 -20.28 1.56
N PRO A 421 25.16 -20.91 2.66
CA PRO A 421 24.76 -20.21 3.89
C PRO A 421 25.85 -19.29 4.48
N SER A 422 27.12 -19.70 4.41
CA SER A 422 28.24 -18.87 4.91
C SER A 422 28.39 -17.58 4.13
N VAL A 423 28.22 -17.63 2.79
CA VAL A 423 28.23 -16.45 1.93
C VAL A 423 27.01 -15.57 2.23
N ALA A 424 25.83 -16.17 2.41
CA ALA A 424 24.62 -15.44 2.76
C ALA A 424 24.77 -14.69 4.11
N VAL A 425 25.43 -15.27 5.11
CA VAL A 425 25.74 -14.58 6.37
C VAL A 425 26.64 -13.36 6.13
N LEU A 426 27.68 -13.48 5.31
CA LEU A 426 28.55 -12.34 4.99
C LEU A 426 27.80 -11.22 4.27
N LEU A 427 26.97 -11.58 3.29
CA LEU A 427 26.12 -10.62 2.57
C LEU A 427 25.12 -9.95 3.53
N ALA A 428 24.51 -10.71 4.43
CA ALA A 428 23.61 -10.18 5.45
C ALA A 428 24.30 -9.19 6.38
N GLN A 429 25.54 -9.50 6.83
CA GLN A 429 26.33 -8.59 7.66
C GLN A 429 26.67 -7.28 6.92
N ALA A 430 27.09 -7.36 5.66
CA ALA A 430 27.30 -6.18 4.82
C ALA A 430 26.02 -5.35 4.69
N ASN A 431 24.87 -6.01 4.44
CA ASN A 431 23.57 -5.35 4.38
C ASN A 431 23.15 -4.72 5.71
N GLY A 432 23.54 -5.33 6.82
CA GLY A 432 23.34 -4.79 8.16
C GLY A 432 24.00 -3.41 8.37
N TRP A 433 25.12 -3.12 7.72
CA TRP A 433 25.74 -1.78 7.74
C TRP A 433 24.93 -0.77 6.93
N ILE A 434 24.35 -1.16 5.81
CA ILE A 434 23.45 -0.30 5.03
C ILE A 434 22.18 0.00 5.85
N ALA A 435 21.63 -0.99 6.52
CA ALA A 435 20.49 -0.80 7.42
C ALA A 435 20.82 0.14 8.60
N ALA A 436 22.04 0.02 9.17
CA ALA A 436 22.52 0.91 10.21
C ALA A 436 22.69 2.36 9.71
N TYR A 437 23.17 2.54 8.47
CA TYR A 437 23.26 3.85 7.84
C TYR A 437 21.87 4.50 7.69
N VAL A 438 20.87 3.75 7.18
CA VAL A 438 19.50 4.24 7.04
C VAL A 438 18.92 4.66 8.40
N ALA A 439 19.11 3.84 9.45
CA ALA A 439 18.71 4.18 10.82
C ALA A 439 19.44 5.40 11.35
N GLY A 440 20.75 5.53 11.06
CA GLY A 440 21.58 6.67 11.43
C GLY A 440 21.08 7.98 10.81
N CYS A 441 20.78 7.97 9.52
CA CYS A 441 20.21 9.12 8.82
C CYS A 441 18.86 9.53 9.43
N ALA A 442 17.98 8.55 9.71
CA ALA A 442 16.69 8.83 10.34
C ALA A 442 16.86 9.52 11.71
N ARG A 443 17.80 9.06 12.53
CA ARG A 443 18.11 9.68 13.84
C ARG A 443 18.74 11.07 13.69
N LEU A 444 19.67 11.22 12.74
CA LEU A 444 20.35 12.49 12.50
C LEU A 444 19.35 13.59 12.13
N VAL A 445 18.52 13.32 11.12
CA VAL A 445 17.50 14.28 10.68
C VAL A 445 16.44 14.53 11.77
N ALA A 446 16.04 13.49 12.51
CA ALA A 446 15.04 13.63 13.58
C ALA A 446 15.52 14.49 14.76
N ARG A 447 16.84 14.68 14.95
CA ARG A 447 17.43 15.55 15.98
C ARG A 447 17.36 17.04 15.63
N VAL A 448 17.22 17.36 14.36
CA VAL A 448 17.15 18.76 13.90
C VAL A 448 15.87 19.39 14.46
N PRO A 449 15.96 20.57 15.06
CA PRO A 449 14.77 21.33 15.48
C PRO A 449 13.81 21.51 14.29
N PHE A 450 12.52 21.38 14.55
CA PHE A 450 11.46 21.50 13.53
C PHE A 450 11.55 20.50 12.36
N ALA A 451 12.30 19.39 12.49
CA ALA A 451 12.29 18.31 11.49
C ALA A 451 10.86 17.83 11.16
N GLN A 452 9.97 17.87 12.16
CA GLN A 452 8.54 17.66 12.04
C GLN A 452 7.78 18.74 12.78
N VAL A 453 6.74 19.28 12.18
CA VAL A 453 5.79 20.21 12.81
C VAL A 453 4.48 19.50 13.10
N GLN A 454 3.81 19.92 14.20
CA GLN A 454 2.56 19.34 14.67
C GLN A 454 1.53 20.42 14.96
N GLY A 455 0.27 20.05 15.09
CA GLY A 455 -0.82 20.96 15.43
C GLY A 455 -0.94 22.14 14.46
N ARG A 456 -0.88 23.38 14.96
CA ARG A 456 -0.97 24.61 14.13
C ARG A 456 0.16 24.74 13.13
N GLY A 457 1.39 24.32 13.47
CA GLY A 457 2.53 24.33 12.54
C GLY A 457 2.31 23.39 11.38
N ALA A 458 1.75 22.19 11.61
CA ALA A 458 1.40 21.26 10.55
C ALA A 458 0.28 21.80 9.65
N ALA A 459 -0.72 22.50 10.22
CA ALA A 459 -1.78 23.17 9.45
C ALA A 459 -1.20 24.26 8.53
N LEU A 460 -0.28 25.09 9.04
CA LEU A 460 0.40 26.12 8.26
C LEU A 460 1.26 25.50 7.13
N ALA A 461 1.99 24.44 7.42
CA ALA A 461 2.77 23.72 6.42
C ALA A 461 1.88 23.11 5.32
N ALA A 462 0.75 22.52 5.70
CA ALA A 462 -0.23 21.99 4.75
C ALA A 462 -0.87 23.09 3.90
N ALA A 463 -1.26 24.21 4.53
CA ALA A 463 -1.81 25.37 3.82
C ALA A 463 -0.78 26.01 2.87
N GLY A 464 0.48 26.12 3.31
CA GLY A 464 1.58 26.56 2.44
C GLY A 464 1.80 25.65 1.24
N ALA A 465 1.77 24.33 1.43
CA ALA A 465 1.86 23.36 0.35
C ALA A 465 0.72 23.49 -0.66
N LEU A 466 -0.53 23.67 -0.18
CA LEU A 466 -1.69 23.94 -1.02
C LEU A 466 -1.56 25.28 -1.76
N GLY A 467 -1.08 26.33 -1.09
CA GLY A 467 -0.83 27.64 -1.70
C GLY A 467 0.19 27.57 -2.84
N VAL A 468 1.31 26.87 -2.61
CA VAL A 468 2.34 26.64 -3.64
C VAL A 468 1.76 25.84 -4.80
N ALA A 469 0.99 24.78 -4.55
CA ALA A 469 0.33 23.99 -5.59
C ALA A 469 -0.67 24.83 -6.39
N ALA A 470 -1.50 25.64 -5.73
CA ALA A 470 -2.46 26.53 -6.39
C ALA A 470 -1.76 27.62 -7.21
N TYR A 471 -0.69 28.24 -6.69
CA TYR A 471 0.11 29.20 -7.42
C TYR A 471 0.76 28.59 -8.67
N ALA A 472 1.38 27.43 -8.52
CA ALA A 472 1.97 26.69 -9.64
C ALA A 472 0.92 26.33 -10.69
N TRP A 473 -0.28 25.89 -10.27
CA TRP A 473 -1.41 25.60 -11.14
C TRP A 473 -1.88 26.84 -11.91
N ARG A 474 -2.09 27.98 -11.21
CA ARG A 474 -2.50 29.25 -11.82
C ARG A 474 -1.48 29.74 -12.85
N ARG A 475 -0.19 29.73 -12.49
CA ARG A 475 0.88 30.13 -13.40
C ARG A 475 0.95 29.24 -14.64
N TRP A 476 0.70 27.95 -14.49
CA TRP A 476 0.62 27.01 -15.60
C TRP A 476 -0.57 27.30 -16.52
N TRP A 477 -1.71 27.70 -15.96
CA TRP A 477 -2.90 28.01 -16.77
C TRP A 477 -2.74 29.34 -17.55
N THR A 478 -1.97 30.28 -17.01
CA THR A 478 -1.76 31.61 -17.60
C THR A 478 -0.52 31.69 -18.50
N SER A 479 0.44 30.74 -18.39
CA SER A 479 1.59 30.72 -19.31
C SER A 479 1.15 30.24 -20.70
N SER A 480 1.48 31.02 -21.71
CA SER A 480 1.23 30.75 -23.14
C SER A 480 2.00 29.54 -23.69
N ASP A 481 2.83 28.89 -22.91
CA ASP A 481 3.53 27.65 -23.23
C ASP A 481 2.60 26.43 -23.08
N ARG A 482 1.49 26.45 -23.78
CA ARG A 482 0.73 25.24 -24.09
C ARG A 482 1.53 24.48 -25.14
N PRO A 483 2.04 23.26 -24.85
CA PRO A 483 2.50 22.44 -25.96
C PRO A 483 1.28 22.17 -26.86
N ILE A 484 1.39 22.57 -28.09
CA ILE A 484 0.47 22.27 -29.19
C ILE A 484 0.38 20.74 -29.37
#